data_8a198a4e070e4c5377d70db6f89198e2
#
_entry.id   8a198a4e070e4c5377d70db6f89198e2
#
_cell.length_a   1.000
_cell.length_b   1.000
_cell.length_c   1.000
_cell.angle_alpha   90.00
_cell.angle_beta   90.00
_cell.angle_gamma   90.00
#
_symmetry.space_group_name_H-M   'P 1'
#
loop_
_entity.id
_entity.type
_entity.pdbx_description
1 polymer ?
#
loop_
_entity_poly.entity_id
_entity_poly.type
_entity_poly.pdbx_seq_one_letter_code
_entity_poly.pdbx_strand_id
1 'polypeptide(L)'
;MFARPRDVSIFRPYPEEMTNDRLECVLTAPDLELVRVAKWEGEVVARYRLQQKTRTEFVLESIGVESGYRGRGLGSWMLGHAIGLAEARGGRSIEVAFNRGYRFFERRGFSRAKNGVLRLAVQPE
;
A
#
# COMPACT_ATOMS: atom_id res chain seq x y z
N MET A 1 -15.92 13.37 13.37
CA MET A 1 -14.81 14.15 12.83
C MET A 1 -14.02 13.33 11.82
N PHE A 2 -13.53 13.97 10.80
CA PHE A 2 -12.85 13.28 9.71
C PHE A 2 -11.36 13.13 9.95
N ALA A 3 -10.86 11.93 9.69
CA ALA A 3 -9.44 11.76 9.48
C ALA A 3 -9.13 12.27 8.07
N ARG A 4 -8.19 13.19 7.95
CA ARG A 4 -7.70 13.71 6.67
C ARG A 4 -6.26 13.26 6.50
N PRO A 5 -5.75 13.18 5.26
CA PRO A 5 -4.36 12.81 5.07
C PRO A 5 -3.37 13.61 5.92
N ARG A 6 -3.61 14.91 6.09
CA ARG A 6 -2.73 15.75 6.90
C ARG A 6 -2.83 15.50 8.40
N ASP A 7 -3.94 14.88 8.84
CA ASP A 7 -4.16 14.57 10.25
C ASP A 7 -3.70 13.16 10.59
N VAL A 8 -3.22 12.44 9.61
CA VAL A 8 -2.84 11.04 9.72
C VAL A 8 -1.36 10.93 9.39
N SER A 9 -0.65 10.12 10.15
CA SER A 9 0.78 9.87 9.91
C SER A 9 1.00 8.43 9.52
N ILE A 10 1.99 8.20 8.66
CA ILE A 10 2.33 6.85 8.19
C ILE A 10 3.56 6.38 8.93
N PHE A 11 3.48 5.14 9.43
CA PHE A 11 4.54 4.52 10.21
C PHE A 11 4.82 3.11 9.74
N ARG A 12 5.99 2.59 10.10
CA ARG A 12 6.20 1.15 10.08
C ARG A 12 5.39 0.56 11.22
N PRO A 13 4.68 -0.55 11.00
CA PRO A 13 3.85 -1.12 12.06
C PRO A 13 4.70 -1.82 13.12
N TYR A 14 4.21 -1.87 14.34
CA TYR A 14 4.71 -2.81 15.31
C TYR A 14 4.17 -4.20 14.97
N PRO A 15 4.91 -5.29 15.26
CA PRO A 15 4.45 -6.63 14.90
C PRO A 15 3.05 -6.95 15.39
N GLU A 16 2.69 -6.54 16.59
CA GLU A 16 1.37 -6.81 17.15
C GLU A 16 0.24 -6.09 16.40
N GLU A 17 0.56 -5.05 15.66
CA GLU A 17 -0.45 -4.33 14.88
C GLU A 17 -0.85 -5.06 13.62
N MET A 18 -0.11 -6.09 13.25
CA MET A 18 -0.38 -6.88 12.06
C MET A 18 -1.24 -8.11 12.34
N THR A 19 -1.46 -8.43 13.61
CA THR A 19 -2.20 -9.64 13.99
C THR A 19 -3.65 -9.64 13.50
N ASN A 20 -4.24 -8.48 13.36
CA ASN A 20 -5.63 -8.35 12.93
C ASN A 20 -5.79 -8.31 11.42
N ASP A 21 -4.71 -8.41 10.68
CA ASP A 21 -4.73 -8.25 9.24
C ASP A 21 -4.83 -9.58 8.50
N ARG A 22 -5.18 -10.64 9.18
CA ARG A 22 -5.29 -11.99 8.63
C ARG A 22 -4.04 -12.48 7.92
N LEU A 23 -2.93 -11.87 8.19
CA LEU A 23 -1.66 -12.39 7.75
C LEU A 23 -1.29 -13.49 8.73
N GLU A 24 -1.67 -14.70 8.39
CA GLU A 24 -1.46 -15.85 9.24
C GLU A 24 0.01 -16.23 9.38
N CYS A 25 0.85 -15.63 8.58
CA CYS A 25 2.27 -15.89 8.67
C CYS A 25 2.91 -15.00 9.73
N VAL A 26 3.87 -15.55 10.41
CA VAL A 26 4.70 -14.77 11.34
C VAL A 26 5.54 -13.82 10.49
N LEU A 27 5.33 -12.51 10.69
CA LEU A 27 6.08 -11.51 9.98
C LEU A 27 7.43 -11.30 10.65
N THR A 28 8.47 -11.40 9.87
CA THR A 28 9.82 -11.07 10.33
C THR A 28 10.09 -9.58 10.12
N ALA A 29 11.16 -9.07 10.70
CA ALA A 29 11.54 -7.69 10.49
C ALA A 29 11.72 -7.33 9.01
N PRO A 30 12.35 -8.16 8.17
CA PRO A 30 12.42 -7.88 6.73
C PRO A 30 11.05 -7.80 6.05
N ASP A 31 10.09 -8.61 6.49
CA ASP A 31 8.74 -8.55 5.93
C ASP A 31 8.06 -7.22 6.25
N LEU A 32 8.36 -6.64 7.40
CA LEU A 32 7.78 -5.37 7.82
C LEU A 32 8.42 -4.15 7.15
N GLU A 33 9.56 -4.34 6.48
CA GLU A 33 10.26 -3.24 5.82
C GLU A 33 9.40 -2.53 4.76
N LEU A 34 8.51 -3.28 4.12
CA LEU A 34 7.67 -2.77 3.04
C LEU A 34 6.20 -2.73 3.41
N VAL A 35 5.93 -2.72 4.72
CA VAL A 35 4.58 -2.55 5.25
C VAL A 35 4.51 -1.19 5.91
N ARG A 36 3.41 -0.47 5.66
CA ARG A 36 3.17 0.80 6.32
C ARG A 36 1.74 0.86 6.82
N VAL A 37 1.58 1.50 7.96
CA VAL A 37 0.26 1.75 8.54
C VAL A 37 0.08 3.24 8.72
N ALA A 38 -1.14 3.70 8.52
CA ALA A 38 -1.51 5.06 8.82
C ALA A 38 -2.23 5.08 10.16
N LYS A 39 -1.85 5.99 11.03
CA LYS A 39 -2.43 6.12 12.36
C LYS A 39 -3.07 7.48 12.55
N TRP A 40 -4.20 7.47 13.19
CA TRP A 40 -4.89 8.67 13.62
C TRP A 40 -5.26 8.49 15.08
N GLU A 41 -4.76 9.41 15.90
CA GLU A 41 -4.92 9.34 17.35
C GLU A 41 -4.53 7.98 17.93
N GLY A 42 -3.43 7.44 17.45
CA GLY A 42 -2.88 6.18 17.95
C GLY A 42 -3.52 4.92 17.39
N GLU A 43 -4.55 5.05 16.57
CA GLU A 43 -5.21 3.88 15.99
C GLU A 43 -4.84 3.70 14.52
N VAL A 44 -4.66 2.46 14.11
CA VAL A 44 -4.38 2.12 12.72
C VAL A 44 -5.67 2.26 11.93
N VAL A 45 -5.68 3.17 10.94
CA VAL A 45 -6.86 3.45 10.12
C VAL A 45 -6.68 3.01 8.67
N ALA A 46 -5.46 2.72 8.25
CA ALA A 46 -5.18 2.24 6.91
C ALA A 46 -3.85 1.51 6.90
N ARG A 47 -3.66 0.66 5.90
CA ARG A 47 -2.41 -0.08 5.77
C ARG A 47 -2.17 -0.50 4.32
N TYR A 48 -0.90 -0.77 4.01
CA TYR A 48 -0.56 -1.43 2.76
C TYR A 48 0.67 -2.31 2.95
N ARG A 49 0.82 -3.26 2.06
CA ARG A 49 1.99 -4.14 2.02
C ARG A 49 2.51 -4.23 0.60
N LEU A 50 3.80 -3.94 0.45
CA LEU A 50 4.52 -4.16 -0.79
C LEU A 50 5.44 -5.37 -0.64
N GLN A 51 5.73 -6.01 -1.76
CA GLN A 51 6.78 -7.02 -1.83
C GLN A 51 7.69 -6.65 -2.98
N GLN A 52 8.99 -6.76 -2.77
CA GLN A 52 9.96 -6.57 -3.83
C GLN A 52 10.16 -7.91 -4.54
N LYS A 53 9.76 -7.96 -5.80
CA LYS A 53 9.85 -9.17 -6.60
C LYS A 53 11.23 -9.32 -7.27
N THR A 54 11.72 -8.23 -7.81
CA THR A 54 13.08 -8.11 -8.37
C THR A 54 13.64 -6.78 -7.95
N ARG A 55 14.85 -6.46 -8.38
CA ARG A 55 15.46 -5.17 -8.05
C ARG A 55 14.59 -3.98 -8.43
N THR A 56 13.81 -4.11 -9.50
CA THR A 56 13.04 -3.00 -10.04
C THR A 56 11.54 -3.26 -10.06
N GLU A 57 11.10 -4.46 -9.71
CA GLU A 57 9.69 -4.83 -9.75
C GLU A 57 9.13 -5.03 -8.36
N PHE A 58 8.03 -4.34 -8.08
CA PHE A 58 7.35 -4.44 -6.80
C PHE A 58 5.92 -4.92 -7.01
N VAL A 59 5.38 -5.55 -6.00
CA VAL A 59 4.00 -6.05 -5.99
C VAL A 59 3.29 -5.42 -4.80
N LEU A 60 2.15 -4.80 -5.06
CA LEU A 60 1.26 -4.35 -3.99
C LEU A 60 0.40 -5.55 -3.59
N GLU A 61 0.70 -6.12 -2.44
CA GLU A 61 0.02 -7.32 -1.96
C GLU A 61 -1.29 -7.02 -1.27
N SER A 62 -1.35 -5.88 -0.59
CA SER A 62 -2.58 -5.46 0.05
C SER A 62 -2.58 -3.96 0.25
N ILE A 63 -3.76 -3.38 0.28
CA ILE A 63 -4.00 -2.00 0.67
C ILE A 63 -5.41 -1.94 1.23
N GLY A 64 -5.58 -1.29 2.36
CA GLY A 64 -6.88 -1.22 2.98
C GLY A 64 -7.05 0.00 3.85
N VAL A 65 -8.30 0.42 3.98
CA VAL A 65 -8.71 1.51 4.86
C VAL A 65 -9.84 0.98 5.73
N GLU A 66 -9.76 1.23 7.03
CA GLU A 66 -10.81 0.84 7.95
C GLU A 66 -12.13 1.45 7.53
N SER A 67 -13.22 0.70 7.71
CA SER A 67 -14.53 1.06 7.17
C SER A 67 -15.02 2.44 7.61
N GLY A 68 -14.72 2.84 8.84
CA GLY A 68 -15.12 4.14 9.36
C GLY A 68 -14.36 5.33 8.76
N TYR A 69 -13.32 5.06 7.98
CA TYR A 69 -12.44 6.09 7.43
C TYR A 69 -12.43 6.10 5.90
N ARG A 70 -13.25 5.29 5.28
CA ARG A 70 -13.33 5.22 3.82
C ARG A 70 -14.02 6.46 3.24
N GLY A 71 -13.73 6.73 1.96
CA GLY A 71 -14.34 7.86 1.27
C GLY A 71 -13.72 9.21 1.60
N ARG A 72 -12.54 9.22 2.21
CA ARG A 72 -11.89 10.44 2.66
C ARG A 72 -10.51 10.66 2.03
N GLY A 73 -10.21 9.91 0.99
CA GLY A 73 -8.95 10.05 0.27
C GLY A 73 -7.78 9.30 0.89
N LEU A 74 -7.99 8.53 1.96
CA LEU A 74 -6.90 7.79 2.60
C LEU A 74 -6.33 6.70 1.70
N GLY A 75 -7.20 6.01 0.93
CA GLY A 75 -6.74 4.99 0.01
C GLY A 75 -5.80 5.55 -1.03
N SER A 76 -6.15 6.70 -1.61
CA SER A 76 -5.30 7.39 -2.60
C SER A 76 -3.99 7.83 -1.99
N TRP A 77 -4.05 8.36 -0.78
CA TRP A 77 -2.86 8.82 -0.06
C TRP A 77 -1.94 7.66 0.25
N MET A 78 -2.49 6.53 0.73
CA MET A 78 -1.71 5.33 1.01
C MET A 78 -1.07 4.77 -0.26
N LEU A 79 -1.82 4.73 -1.36
CA LEU A 79 -1.29 4.25 -2.63
C LEU A 79 -0.15 5.16 -3.11
N GLY A 80 -0.32 6.48 -3.01
CA GLY A 80 0.74 7.41 -3.35
C GLY A 80 2.00 7.17 -2.53
N HIS A 81 1.83 6.89 -1.24
CA HIS A 81 2.96 6.58 -0.37
C HIS A 81 3.64 5.27 -0.81
N ALA A 82 2.86 4.25 -1.14
CA ALA A 82 3.40 2.96 -1.59
C ALA A 82 4.21 3.13 -2.88
N ILE A 83 3.71 3.91 -3.82
CA ILE A 83 4.41 4.21 -5.06
C ILE A 83 5.74 4.92 -4.76
N GLY A 84 5.70 5.92 -3.88
CA GLY A 84 6.90 6.63 -3.47
C GLY A 84 7.92 5.75 -2.78
N LEU A 85 7.46 4.81 -1.95
CA LEU A 85 8.35 3.86 -1.28
C LEU A 85 9.03 2.94 -2.28
N ALA A 86 8.27 2.40 -3.24
CA ALA A 86 8.83 1.56 -4.28
C ALA A 86 9.86 2.35 -5.12
N GLU A 87 9.52 3.57 -5.48
CA GLU A 87 10.40 4.46 -6.24
C GLU A 87 11.69 4.72 -5.49
N ALA A 88 11.60 5.02 -4.20
CA ALA A 88 12.77 5.28 -3.35
C ALA A 88 13.67 4.05 -3.23
N ARG A 89 13.13 2.87 -3.43
CA ARG A 89 13.87 1.60 -3.40
C ARG A 89 14.34 1.13 -4.77
N GLY A 90 14.28 1.99 -5.78
CA GLY A 90 14.72 1.67 -7.12
C GLY A 90 13.69 0.98 -7.98
N GLY A 91 12.42 0.96 -7.55
CA GLY A 91 11.34 0.34 -8.30
C GLY A 91 11.06 1.08 -9.59
N ARG A 92 10.76 0.31 -10.64
CA ARG A 92 10.36 0.84 -11.94
C ARG A 92 8.98 0.36 -12.35
N SER A 93 8.43 -0.60 -11.63
CA SER A 93 7.06 -1.05 -11.86
C SER A 93 6.45 -1.58 -10.58
N ILE A 94 5.12 -1.44 -10.49
CA ILE A 94 4.34 -1.97 -9.40
C ILE A 94 3.18 -2.74 -10.01
N GLU A 95 2.99 -3.99 -9.61
CA GLU A 95 1.85 -4.80 -9.97
C GLU A 95 0.91 -4.90 -8.78
N VAL A 96 -0.38 -5.06 -9.07
CA VAL A 96 -1.39 -5.31 -8.04
C VAL A 96 -1.67 -6.81 -8.00
N ALA A 97 -1.55 -7.42 -6.83
CA ALA A 97 -1.66 -8.86 -6.68
C ALA A 97 -3.10 -9.38 -6.55
N PHE A 98 -4.09 -8.47 -6.60
CA PHE A 98 -5.48 -8.84 -6.37
C PHE A 98 -6.39 -8.18 -7.42
N ASN A 99 -7.62 -8.68 -7.54
CA ASN A 99 -8.53 -8.26 -8.61
C ASN A 99 -9.59 -7.25 -8.18
N ARG A 100 -9.48 -6.70 -6.99
CA ARG A 100 -10.45 -5.73 -6.49
C ARG A 100 -9.95 -4.31 -6.67
N GLY A 101 -10.89 -3.36 -6.76
CA GLY A 101 -10.52 -1.95 -6.85
C GLY A 101 -9.98 -1.53 -8.21
N TYR A 102 -10.36 -2.24 -9.25
CA TYR A 102 -9.85 -2.01 -10.59
C TYR A 102 -9.91 -0.53 -11.00
N ARG A 103 -11.08 0.10 -10.83
CA ARG A 103 -11.24 1.51 -11.20
C ARG A 103 -10.41 2.44 -10.36
N PHE A 104 -10.24 2.11 -9.10
CA PHE A 104 -9.42 2.90 -8.19
C PHE A 104 -7.98 2.95 -8.71
N PHE A 105 -7.43 1.81 -9.10
CA PHE A 105 -6.06 1.76 -9.61
C PHE A 105 -5.94 2.41 -10.99
N GLU A 106 -6.93 2.20 -11.86
CA GLU A 106 -6.90 2.83 -13.18
C GLU A 106 -6.86 4.35 -13.08
N ARG A 107 -7.58 4.92 -12.15
CA ARG A 107 -7.58 6.37 -11.93
C ARG A 107 -6.22 6.89 -11.48
N ARG A 108 -5.36 6.02 -11.00
CA ARG A 108 -4.03 6.36 -10.53
C ARG A 108 -2.95 6.03 -11.55
N GLY A 109 -3.35 5.69 -12.77
CA GLY A 109 -2.40 5.45 -13.85
C GLY A 109 -2.04 3.99 -14.08
N PHE A 110 -2.62 3.07 -13.30
CA PHE A 110 -2.40 1.65 -13.55
C PHE A 110 -3.15 1.22 -14.80
N SER A 111 -2.54 0.35 -15.57
CA SER A 111 -3.18 -0.23 -16.76
C SER A 111 -3.03 -1.74 -16.73
N ARG A 112 -3.91 -2.40 -17.47
CA ARG A 112 -3.90 -3.86 -17.52
C ARG A 112 -2.78 -4.33 -18.45
N ALA A 113 -1.88 -5.14 -17.91
CA ALA A 113 -0.83 -5.77 -18.70
C ALA A 113 -1.39 -6.94 -19.50
N LYS A 114 -0.57 -7.53 -20.36
CA LYS A 114 -0.98 -8.64 -21.23
C LYS A 114 -1.53 -9.84 -20.45
N ASN A 115 -0.99 -10.07 -19.26
CA ASN A 115 -1.45 -11.18 -18.41
C ASN A 115 -2.68 -10.83 -17.57
N GLY A 116 -3.28 -9.66 -17.79
CA GLY A 116 -4.46 -9.22 -17.05
C GLY A 116 -4.16 -8.56 -15.71
N VAL A 117 -2.91 -8.47 -15.33
CA VAL A 117 -2.52 -7.85 -14.06
C VAL A 117 -2.45 -6.34 -14.22
N LEU A 118 -2.94 -5.60 -13.22
CA LEU A 118 -2.80 -4.16 -13.20
C LEU A 118 -1.36 -3.79 -12.87
N ARG A 119 -0.81 -2.86 -13.62
CA ARG A 119 0.59 -2.48 -13.48
C ARG A 119 0.77 -0.99 -13.71
N LEU A 120 1.66 -0.41 -12.92
CA LEU A 120 2.07 0.99 -13.06
C LEU A 120 3.57 1.03 -13.34
N ALA A 121 3.95 1.79 -14.37
CA ALA A 121 5.35 2.08 -14.60
C ALA A 121 5.75 3.24 -13.70
N VAL A 122 6.79 3.05 -12.91
CA VAL A 122 7.31 4.06 -11.99
C VAL A 122 8.52 4.69 -12.64
N GLN A 123 8.49 6.01 -12.77
CA GLN A 123 9.59 6.74 -13.38
C GLN A 123 10.58 7.15 -12.30
N PRO A 124 11.83 6.69 -12.35
CA PRO A 124 12.84 7.22 -11.44
C PRO A 124 13.15 8.66 -11.82
N GLU A 125 13.34 9.46 -10.82
CA GLU A 125 13.76 10.84 -11.06
C GLU A 125 15.26 10.95 -11.23
#